data_dd4e5a3b6262767c859589e80a2adb7e
#
_entry.id   dd4e5a3b6262767c859589e80a2adb7e
#
_cell.length_a   1.000
_cell.length_b   1.000
_cell.length_c   1.000
_cell.angle_alpha   90.00
_cell.angle_beta   90.00
_cell.angle_gamma   90.00
#
_symmetry.space_group_name_H-M   'P 1'
#
loop_
_entity.id
_entity.type
_entity.pdbx_description
1 polymer ?
#
loop_
_entity_poly.entity_id
_entity_poly.type
_entity_poly.pdbx_seq_one_letter_code
_entity_poly.pdbx_strand_id
1 'polypeptide(L)'
;MNSRVQAILFTLTALLLFAPAIQQQTELFKFKELEGVEDLSPKPKWTWDSFVGGDTQTMSENYLQQHFGFREPLTRFYNQTEWTLFRYSQVAEDERIVITPDNWIFEPWTVEEYYQSHAYQHANDSAEMAEKLEAEAQRLLQIQQLLEPYHTHLFVALLPGKELVCGEHMPKNTQYFLEKKITAYDFYRTRFKELGVNHIDLGEWFVQMKDTVSYPLFPQTGTHWSNLAAIFATDTLIRYMEHLSDSNMVNIVTSDIFQRTLKPDADLESLMNLIWPIQKRPNMLATATYDFDTTAWRPRLITVGDSFYWNILNFTPVWDVFESVPYWYYFSTAYFDDDDLKVTHKISDLDVLQEVIDADFVMLAYSTVALYKMSNGFSEALLGKLEQKLNN
;
A
#
# COMPACT_ATOMS: atom_id res chain seq x y z
N MET A 1 -27.89 -35.30 42.27
CA MET A 1 -28.25 -34.50 41.06
C MET A 1 -29.25 -35.32 40.27
N ASN A 2 -30.37 -34.75 39.87
CA ASN A 2 -31.43 -35.48 39.17
C ASN A 2 -30.90 -36.04 37.83
N SER A 3 -31.20 -37.32 37.52
CA SER A 3 -30.72 -37.99 36.28
C SER A 3 -31.05 -37.25 34.98
N ARG A 4 -32.17 -36.52 34.97
CA ARG A 4 -32.55 -35.65 33.84
C ARG A 4 -31.58 -34.45 33.69
N VAL A 5 -31.11 -33.87 34.80
CA VAL A 5 -30.14 -32.76 34.77
C VAL A 5 -28.78 -33.28 34.29
N GLN A 6 -28.38 -34.47 34.71
CA GLN A 6 -27.15 -35.10 34.23
C GLN A 6 -27.20 -35.40 32.72
N ALA A 7 -28.33 -35.94 32.23
CA ALA A 7 -28.50 -36.20 30.79
C ALA A 7 -28.46 -34.90 29.97
N ILE A 8 -29.13 -33.85 30.45
CA ILE A 8 -29.12 -32.55 29.76
C ILE A 8 -27.69 -31.98 29.71
N LEU A 9 -26.98 -31.98 30.83
CA LEU A 9 -25.60 -31.50 30.89
C LEU A 9 -24.69 -32.32 29.99
N PHE A 10 -24.81 -33.65 30.00
CA PHE A 10 -24.03 -34.52 29.11
C PHE A 10 -24.33 -34.20 27.63
N THR A 11 -25.60 -34.06 27.25
CA THR A 11 -25.98 -33.73 25.86
C THR A 11 -25.46 -32.38 25.44
N LEU A 12 -25.56 -31.35 26.29
CA LEU A 12 -25.03 -30.02 26.00
C LEU A 12 -23.50 -30.05 25.83
N THR A 13 -22.80 -30.75 26.72
CA THR A 13 -21.35 -30.91 26.63
C THR A 13 -20.94 -31.65 25.35
N ALA A 14 -21.65 -32.73 25.00
CA ALA A 14 -21.42 -33.46 23.76
C ALA A 14 -21.64 -32.59 22.52
N LEU A 15 -22.77 -31.84 22.48
CA LEU A 15 -23.04 -30.90 21.38
C LEU A 15 -21.95 -29.84 21.26
N LEU A 16 -21.46 -29.29 22.36
CA LEU A 16 -20.38 -28.29 22.39
C LEU A 16 -19.06 -28.86 21.87
N LEU A 17 -18.73 -30.11 22.22
CA LEU A 17 -17.51 -30.78 21.77
C LEU A 17 -17.54 -31.11 20.27
N PHE A 18 -18.71 -31.50 19.75
CA PHE A 18 -18.85 -31.87 18.34
C PHE A 18 -19.21 -30.69 17.42
N ALA A 19 -19.67 -29.57 17.99
CA ALA A 19 -20.07 -28.40 17.18
C ALA A 19 -18.99 -27.91 16.18
N PRO A 20 -17.68 -27.85 16.55
CA PRO A 20 -16.66 -27.45 15.60
C PRO A 20 -16.51 -28.40 14.42
N ALA A 21 -16.57 -29.71 14.68
CA ALA A 21 -16.49 -30.72 13.61
C ALA A 21 -17.71 -30.69 12.69
N ILE A 22 -18.89 -30.45 13.24
CA ILE A 22 -20.13 -30.28 12.47
C ILE A 22 -20.02 -29.01 11.62
N GLN A 23 -19.61 -27.89 12.20
CA GLN A 23 -19.42 -26.64 11.48
C GLN A 23 -18.41 -26.77 10.34
N GLN A 24 -17.28 -27.43 10.57
CA GLN A 24 -16.25 -27.68 9.57
C GLN A 24 -16.77 -28.51 8.40
N GLN A 25 -17.69 -29.47 8.64
CA GLN A 25 -18.23 -30.33 7.60
C GLN A 25 -19.43 -29.71 6.86
N THR A 26 -20.21 -28.90 7.54
CA THR A 26 -21.50 -28.40 7.01
C THR A 26 -21.44 -26.95 6.57
N GLU A 27 -20.43 -26.19 7.03
CA GLU A 27 -20.30 -24.74 6.83
C GLU A 27 -21.64 -24.01 7.09
N LEU A 28 -22.35 -24.44 8.14
CA LEU A 28 -23.68 -23.92 8.48
C LEU A 28 -23.66 -22.41 8.71
N PHE A 29 -22.59 -21.93 9.32
CA PHE A 29 -22.33 -20.50 9.52
C PHE A 29 -21.17 -20.06 8.64
N LYS A 30 -21.38 -18.98 7.88
CA LYS A 30 -20.32 -18.33 7.11
C LYS A 30 -19.71 -17.22 7.95
N PHE A 31 -18.44 -17.36 8.28
CA PHE A 31 -17.68 -16.34 9.01
C PHE A 31 -16.83 -15.53 8.04
N LYS A 32 -16.56 -14.27 8.39
CA LYS A 32 -15.58 -13.46 7.65
C LYS A 32 -14.21 -14.09 7.88
N GLU A 33 -13.43 -14.28 6.82
CA GLU A 33 -12.07 -14.79 6.88
C GLU A 33 -11.17 -13.89 7.75
N LEU A 34 -10.13 -14.48 8.34
CA LEU A 34 -9.12 -13.74 9.08
C LEU A 34 -8.19 -13.03 8.08
N GLU A 35 -7.85 -11.79 8.39
CA GLU A 35 -6.89 -11.03 7.57
C GLU A 35 -5.46 -11.45 7.92
N GLY A 36 -4.56 -11.38 6.92
CA GLY A 36 -3.13 -11.67 7.11
C GLY A 36 -2.80 -13.15 7.33
N VAL A 37 -3.72 -14.04 7.01
CA VAL A 37 -3.50 -15.49 7.02
C VAL A 37 -2.97 -15.89 5.66
N GLU A 38 -1.81 -16.53 5.65
CA GLU A 38 -1.25 -17.19 4.46
C GLU A 38 -2.08 -18.42 4.05
N ASP A 39 -1.74 -19.01 2.91
CA ASP A 39 -2.43 -20.17 2.37
C ASP A 39 -2.64 -21.26 3.44
N LEU A 40 -3.88 -21.73 3.56
CA LEU A 40 -4.22 -22.77 4.50
C LEU A 40 -3.52 -24.09 4.14
N SER A 41 -3.03 -24.80 5.15
CA SER A 41 -2.39 -26.11 4.97
C SER A 41 -3.31 -27.08 4.23
N PRO A 42 -2.83 -27.75 3.18
CA PRO A 42 -3.63 -28.74 2.47
C PRO A 42 -3.92 -29.95 3.37
N LYS A 43 -4.99 -30.67 3.05
CA LYS A 43 -5.34 -31.91 3.75
C LYS A 43 -4.16 -32.88 3.73
N PRO A 44 -3.71 -33.39 4.89
CA PRO A 44 -2.53 -34.25 4.96
C PRO A 44 -2.73 -35.55 4.18
N LYS A 45 -1.72 -35.91 3.39
CA LYS A 45 -1.65 -37.21 2.72
C LYS A 45 -0.85 -38.15 3.61
N TRP A 46 -1.50 -39.17 4.13
CA TRP A 46 -0.87 -40.14 5.01
C TRP A 46 -0.13 -41.18 4.20
N THR A 47 1.18 -41.33 4.47
CA THR A 47 2.02 -42.41 3.95
C THR A 47 2.69 -43.09 5.12
N TRP A 48 3.16 -44.33 4.94
CA TRP A 48 3.86 -45.05 6.00
C TRP A 48 5.13 -44.34 6.43
N ASP A 49 5.89 -43.81 5.48
CA ASP A 49 7.13 -43.10 5.73
C ASP A 49 6.88 -41.79 6.53
N SER A 50 5.87 -41.01 6.14
CA SER A 50 5.51 -39.77 6.86
C SER A 50 4.95 -40.06 8.26
N PHE A 51 4.27 -41.21 8.45
CA PHE A 51 3.78 -41.63 9.76
C PHE A 51 4.94 -42.02 10.70
N VAL A 52 5.88 -42.83 10.22
CA VAL A 52 7.05 -43.27 10.99
C VAL A 52 8.01 -42.10 11.24
N GLY A 53 8.14 -41.17 10.29
CA GLY A 53 8.95 -39.96 10.42
C GLY A 53 8.37 -38.88 11.33
N GLY A 54 7.09 -38.96 11.74
CA GLY A 54 6.39 -37.97 12.55
C GLY A 54 5.77 -36.81 11.75
N ASP A 55 6.03 -36.70 10.46
CA ASP A 55 5.51 -35.62 9.61
C ASP A 55 3.98 -35.62 9.52
N THR A 56 3.38 -36.81 9.51
CA THR A 56 1.91 -36.98 9.47
C THR A 56 1.23 -36.31 10.65
N GLN A 57 1.82 -36.40 11.87
CA GLN A 57 1.27 -35.76 13.05
C GLN A 57 1.30 -34.24 12.90
N THR A 58 2.44 -33.65 12.55
CA THR A 58 2.61 -32.23 12.35
C THR A 58 1.67 -31.67 11.27
N MET A 59 1.59 -32.36 10.12
CA MET A 59 0.68 -31.97 9.03
C MET A 59 -0.80 -32.04 9.47
N SER A 60 -1.18 -33.05 10.25
CA SER A 60 -2.56 -33.19 10.75
C SER A 60 -2.91 -32.13 11.77
N GLU A 61 -1.99 -31.83 12.70
CA GLU A 61 -2.18 -30.79 13.71
C GLU A 61 -2.34 -29.40 13.04
N ASN A 62 -1.46 -29.06 12.11
CA ASN A 62 -1.55 -27.81 11.36
C ASN A 62 -2.87 -27.70 10.58
N TYR A 63 -3.25 -28.77 9.89
CA TYR A 63 -4.52 -28.82 9.16
C TYR A 63 -5.72 -28.62 10.10
N LEU A 64 -5.77 -29.33 11.23
CA LEU A 64 -6.88 -29.23 12.17
C LEU A 64 -6.96 -27.85 12.82
N GLN A 65 -5.82 -27.26 13.18
CA GLN A 65 -5.77 -25.90 13.75
C GLN A 65 -6.27 -24.85 12.75
N GLN A 66 -5.90 -24.98 11.48
CA GLN A 66 -6.26 -24.01 10.46
C GLN A 66 -7.68 -24.18 9.93
N HIS A 67 -8.26 -25.37 10.00
CA HIS A 67 -9.60 -25.69 9.48
C HIS A 67 -10.63 -25.93 10.59
N PHE A 68 -10.35 -25.51 11.83
CA PHE A 68 -11.28 -25.65 12.94
C PHE A 68 -12.57 -24.85 12.69
N GLY A 69 -13.73 -25.49 12.80
CA GLY A 69 -15.02 -24.96 12.33
C GLY A 69 -15.51 -23.65 12.94
N PHE A 70 -14.92 -23.17 14.02
CA PHE A 70 -15.18 -21.84 14.63
C PHE A 70 -13.90 -21.04 14.82
N ARG A 71 -12.88 -21.31 14.01
CA ARG A 71 -11.59 -20.64 14.11
C ARG A 71 -11.71 -19.12 14.08
N GLU A 72 -12.42 -18.59 13.09
CA GLU A 72 -12.52 -17.16 12.85
C GLU A 72 -13.16 -16.40 14.02
N PRO A 73 -14.36 -16.77 14.51
CA PRO A 73 -14.97 -16.06 15.64
C PRO A 73 -14.22 -16.26 16.96
N LEU A 74 -13.63 -17.43 17.18
CA LEU A 74 -12.86 -17.67 18.41
C LEU A 74 -11.54 -16.90 18.42
N THR A 75 -10.83 -16.83 17.28
CA THR A 75 -9.64 -16.00 17.14
C THR A 75 -9.96 -14.54 17.40
N ARG A 76 -11.03 -14.01 16.80
CA ARG A 76 -11.46 -12.62 17.03
C ARG A 76 -11.84 -12.36 18.49
N PHE A 77 -12.54 -13.29 19.12
CA PHE A 77 -12.91 -13.17 20.54
C PHE A 77 -11.66 -13.18 21.43
N TYR A 78 -10.72 -14.07 21.16
CA TYR A 78 -9.43 -14.14 21.86
C TYR A 78 -8.66 -12.81 21.69
N ASN A 79 -8.43 -12.38 20.46
CA ASN A 79 -7.69 -11.14 20.16
C ASN A 79 -8.35 -9.92 20.80
N GLN A 80 -9.70 -9.84 20.74
CA GLN A 80 -10.43 -8.75 21.39
C GLN A 80 -10.27 -8.75 22.91
N THR A 81 -10.23 -9.93 23.53
CA THR A 81 -10.03 -10.07 24.97
C THR A 81 -8.63 -9.62 25.38
N GLU A 82 -7.60 -10.09 24.66
CA GLU A 82 -6.21 -9.68 24.87
C GLU A 82 -6.04 -8.17 24.70
N TRP A 83 -6.58 -7.61 23.64
CA TRP A 83 -6.52 -6.17 23.40
C TRP A 83 -7.25 -5.35 24.47
N THR A 84 -8.45 -5.80 24.88
CA THR A 84 -9.26 -5.05 25.83
C THR A 84 -8.70 -5.05 27.23
N LEU A 85 -8.19 -6.21 27.67
CA LEU A 85 -7.70 -6.38 29.05
C LEU A 85 -6.23 -6.00 29.21
N PHE A 86 -5.40 -6.28 28.21
CA PHE A 86 -3.95 -6.19 28.34
C PHE A 86 -3.30 -5.24 27.34
N ARG A 87 -4.05 -4.69 26.38
CA ARG A 87 -3.51 -3.92 25.27
C ARG A 87 -2.48 -4.70 24.44
N TYR A 88 -2.61 -6.02 24.47
CA TYR A 88 -1.75 -6.95 23.77
C TYR A 88 -2.29 -7.28 22.38
N SER A 89 -1.39 -7.37 21.41
CA SER A 89 -1.67 -7.84 20.06
C SER A 89 -0.53 -8.73 19.59
N GLN A 90 -0.84 -9.98 19.22
CA GLN A 90 0.15 -10.91 18.66
C GLN A 90 0.79 -10.35 17.39
N VAL A 91 0.02 -9.67 16.57
CA VAL A 91 0.52 -9.07 15.31
C VAL A 91 1.56 -7.98 15.59
N ALA A 92 1.44 -7.25 16.71
CA ALA A 92 2.45 -6.27 17.11
C ALA A 92 3.67 -6.95 17.75
N GLU A 93 3.48 -8.02 18.50
CA GLU A 93 4.59 -8.82 19.07
C GLU A 93 5.41 -9.52 17.97
N ASP A 94 4.74 -9.95 16.89
CA ASP A 94 5.39 -10.52 15.70
C ASP A 94 6.02 -9.46 14.79
N GLU A 95 6.12 -8.22 15.25
CA GLU A 95 6.71 -7.07 14.53
C GLU A 95 6.08 -6.80 13.15
N ARG A 96 4.82 -7.17 12.96
CA ARG A 96 4.10 -6.89 11.70
C ARG A 96 3.45 -5.51 11.68
N ILE A 97 3.16 -4.95 12.85
CA ILE A 97 2.64 -3.58 13.04
C ILE A 97 3.25 -2.96 14.29
N VAL A 98 3.33 -1.64 14.31
CA VAL A 98 3.69 -0.84 15.49
C VAL A 98 2.45 -0.07 15.93
N ILE A 99 2.05 -0.25 17.22
CA ILE A 99 0.90 0.44 17.81
C ILE A 99 1.39 1.45 18.83
N THR A 100 1.03 2.72 18.65
CA THR A 100 1.40 3.79 19.57
C THR A 100 0.41 3.91 20.74
N PRO A 101 0.77 4.58 21.85
CA PRO A 101 -0.11 4.74 23.01
C PRO A 101 -1.45 5.44 22.71
N ASP A 102 -1.51 6.27 21.69
CA ASP A 102 -2.72 6.94 21.21
C ASP A 102 -3.45 6.18 20.09
N ASN A 103 -3.07 4.90 19.89
CA ASN A 103 -3.64 3.93 18.95
C ASN A 103 -3.44 4.30 17.47
N TRP A 104 -2.38 4.98 17.11
CA TRP A 104 -1.93 5.01 15.73
C TRP A 104 -1.21 3.72 15.40
N ILE A 105 -1.40 3.22 14.17
CA ILE A 105 -0.74 2.02 13.69
C ILE A 105 0.13 2.37 12.50
N PHE A 106 1.36 1.86 12.52
CA PHE A 106 2.36 2.03 11.46
C PHE A 106 2.91 0.66 11.05
N GLU A 107 3.48 0.57 9.87
CA GLU A 107 4.30 -0.56 9.47
C GLU A 107 5.72 -0.37 10.01
N PRO A 108 6.35 -1.40 10.61
CA PRO A 108 7.69 -1.26 11.20
C PRO A 108 8.74 -0.75 10.20
N TRP A 109 8.73 -1.28 8.98
CA TRP A 109 9.71 -0.91 7.95
C TRP A 109 9.59 0.56 7.51
N THR A 110 8.38 1.14 7.53
CA THR A 110 8.19 2.56 7.19
C THR A 110 8.69 3.47 8.30
N VAL A 111 8.50 3.05 9.55
CA VAL A 111 9.08 3.72 10.72
C VAL A 111 10.62 3.70 10.65
N GLU A 112 11.19 2.53 10.34
CA GLU A 112 12.63 2.37 10.18
C GLU A 112 13.17 3.24 9.06
N GLU A 113 12.54 3.25 7.90
CA GLU A 113 12.95 4.06 6.76
C GLU A 113 12.87 5.56 7.07
N TYR A 114 11.84 6.01 7.77
CA TYR A 114 11.73 7.40 8.21
C TYR A 114 12.91 7.85 9.08
N TYR A 115 13.44 6.95 9.92
CA TYR A 115 14.65 7.18 10.73
C TYR A 115 15.94 6.72 10.04
N GLN A 116 15.86 6.10 8.87
CA GLN A 116 16.96 5.57 8.04
C GLN A 116 17.66 4.29 8.51
N SER A 117 17.04 3.54 9.38
CA SER A 117 17.62 2.26 9.76
C SER A 117 17.53 1.22 8.64
N HIS A 118 16.44 1.21 7.87
CA HIS A 118 16.20 0.18 6.84
C HIS A 118 17.06 0.38 5.58
N ALA A 119 17.13 1.60 5.06
CA ALA A 119 17.94 1.90 3.86
C ALA A 119 19.43 1.61 4.11
N TYR A 120 19.91 1.85 5.33
CA TYR A 120 21.30 1.57 5.71
C TYR A 120 21.58 0.10 6.05
N GLN A 121 20.56 -0.70 6.38
CA GLN A 121 20.73 -2.14 6.55
C GLN A 121 21.01 -2.85 5.23
N HIS A 122 20.57 -2.29 4.11
CA HIS A 122 20.75 -2.84 2.77
C HIS A 122 21.93 -2.23 2.01
N ALA A 123 22.50 -1.12 2.47
CA ALA A 123 23.71 -0.52 1.96
C ALA A 123 24.84 -0.74 2.97
N ASN A 124 25.90 -1.38 2.56
CA ASN A 124 27.07 -1.61 3.42
C ASN A 124 27.76 -0.32 3.87
N ASP A 125 27.41 0.83 3.29
CA ASP A 125 27.93 2.16 3.62
C ASP A 125 26.93 3.25 3.20
N SER A 126 26.88 4.36 3.97
CA SER A 126 26.13 5.58 3.63
C SER A 126 26.60 6.23 2.31
N ALA A 127 27.88 6.05 1.95
CA ALA A 127 28.43 6.51 0.69
C ALA A 127 27.83 5.73 -0.50
N GLU A 128 27.72 4.41 -0.42
CA GLU A 128 27.13 3.58 -1.46
C GLU A 128 25.66 3.96 -1.72
N MET A 129 24.89 4.25 -0.67
CA MET A 129 23.53 4.72 -0.84
C MET A 129 23.48 6.08 -1.54
N ALA A 130 24.31 7.02 -1.13
CA ALA A 130 24.37 8.34 -1.76
C ALA A 130 24.76 8.26 -3.25
N GLU A 131 25.68 7.37 -3.62
CA GLU A 131 26.03 7.10 -5.01
C GLU A 131 24.86 6.52 -5.81
N LYS A 132 24.10 5.59 -5.23
CA LYS A 132 22.90 5.01 -5.88
C LYS A 132 21.82 6.06 -6.11
N LEU A 133 21.53 6.89 -5.11
CA LEU A 133 20.55 7.96 -5.22
C LEU A 133 20.96 9.01 -6.27
N GLU A 134 22.26 9.39 -6.30
CA GLU A 134 22.79 10.31 -7.29
C GLU A 134 22.74 9.73 -8.71
N ALA A 135 23.15 8.47 -8.88
CA ALA A 135 23.10 7.79 -10.16
C ALA A 135 21.66 7.72 -10.70
N GLU A 136 20.68 7.46 -9.84
CA GLU A 136 19.25 7.46 -10.22
C GLU A 136 18.78 8.86 -10.61
N ALA A 137 19.12 9.91 -9.86
CA ALA A 137 18.74 11.28 -10.18
C ALA A 137 19.31 11.74 -11.54
N GLN A 138 20.58 11.42 -11.82
CA GLN A 138 21.23 11.72 -13.10
C GLN A 138 20.59 10.94 -14.26
N ARG A 139 20.24 9.68 -14.04
CA ARG A 139 19.59 8.83 -15.03
C ARG A 139 18.22 9.38 -15.41
N LEU A 140 17.42 9.82 -14.42
CA LEU A 140 16.11 10.44 -14.67
C LEU A 140 16.23 11.73 -15.44
N LEU A 141 17.24 12.57 -15.15
CA LEU A 141 17.51 13.77 -15.96
C LEU A 141 17.85 13.42 -17.40
N GLN A 142 18.71 12.44 -17.61
CA GLN A 142 19.09 12.00 -18.96
C GLN A 142 17.88 11.45 -19.74
N ILE A 143 17.04 10.62 -19.10
CA ILE A 143 15.81 10.12 -19.73
C ILE A 143 14.86 11.26 -20.07
N GLN A 144 14.65 12.21 -19.16
CA GLN A 144 13.83 13.39 -19.41
C GLN A 144 14.26 14.12 -20.68
N GLN A 145 15.57 14.35 -20.85
CA GLN A 145 16.13 15.00 -22.03
C GLN A 145 15.97 14.16 -23.31
N LEU A 146 16.16 12.84 -23.21
CA LEU A 146 16.03 11.92 -24.34
C LEU A 146 14.58 11.72 -24.80
N LEU A 147 13.61 12.03 -23.95
CA LEU A 147 12.18 11.97 -24.30
C LEU A 147 11.64 13.25 -24.92
N GLU A 148 12.36 14.40 -24.87
CA GLU A 148 11.94 15.66 -25.48
C GLU A 148 11.52 15.53 -26.96
N PRO A 149 12.26 14.83 -27.84
CA PRO A 149 11.88 14.67 -29.25
C PRO A 149 10.57 13.90 -29.47
N TYR A 150 10.14 13.14 -28.47
CA TYR A 150 8.88 12.37 -28.52
C TYR A 150 7.71 13.11 -27.89
N HIS A 151 7.94 14.30 -27.34
CA HIS A 151 6.95 15.10 -26.59
C HIS A 151 6.38 14.36 -25.37
N THR A 152 7.12 13.39 -24.83
CA THR A 152 6.76 12.66 -23.62
C THR A 152 7.36 13.35 -22.40
N HIS A 153 6.53 13.75 -21.46
CA HIS A 153 6.96 14.42 -20.24
C HIS A 153 7.21 13.40 -19.12
N LEU A 154 8.48 13.18 -18.76
CA LEU A 154 8.83 12.43 -17.56
C LEU A 154 8.81 13.36 -16.35
N PHE A 155 8.21 12.89 -15.24
CA PHE A 155 8.28 13.58 -13.95
C PHE A 155 8.18 12.63 -12.78
N VAL A 156 8.64 13.09 -11.61
CA VAL A 156 8.58 12.35 -10.34
C VAL A 156 7.56 13.00 -9.41
N ALA A 157 6.62 12.21 -8.91
CA ALA A 157 5.71 12.59 -7.83
C ALA A 157 6.21 11.98 -6.51
N LEU A 158 6.71 12.83 -5.62
CA LEU A 158 7.08 12.42 -4.26
C LEU A 158 5.81 12.37 -3.42
N LEU A 159 5.22 11.16 -3.32
CA LEU A 159 3.95 10.96 -2.63
C LEU A 159 4.14 11.03 -1.11
N PRO A 160 3.16 11.57 -0.34
CA PRO A 160 3.28 11.68 1.11
C PRO A 160 3.31 10.31 1.77
N GLY A 161 4.25 10.07 2.67
CA GLY A 161 4.23 8.96 3.62
C GLY A 161 3.52 9.34 4.91
N LYS A 162 2.87 8.39 5.57
CA LYS A 162 2.18 8.61 6.84
C LYS A 162 3.15 9.09 7.93
N GLU A 163 4.35 8.57 7.94
CA GLU A 163 5.42 8.88 8.89
C GLU A 163 5.87 10.34 8.76
N LEU A 164 5.90 10.87 7.53
CA LEU A 164 6.24 12.26 7.28
C LEU A 164 5.12 13.20 7.73
N VAL A 165 3.86 12.87 7.37
CA VAL A 165 2.72 13.77 7.61
C VAL A 165 2.21 13.67 9.05
N CYS A 166 2.22 12.49 9.65
CA CYS A 166 1.73 12.20 11.00
C CYS A 166 2.87 11.91 11.99
N GLY A 167 4.05 12.49 11.78
CA GLY A 167 5.25 12.25 12.57
C GLY A 167 5.10 12.51 14.07
N GLU A 168 4.15 13.36 14.49
CA GLU A 168 3.81 13.59 15.89
C GLU A 168 3.24 12.36 16.61
N HIS A 169 2.68 11.42 15.83
CA HIS A 169 2.12 10.15 16.32
C HIS A 169 3.09 8.97 16.22
N MET A 170 4.29 9.20 15.69
CA MET A 170 5.30 8.16 15.56
C MET A 170 5.71 7.58 16.91
N PRO A 171 6.10 6.30 16.98
CA PRO A 171 6.54 5.69 18.23
C PRO A 171 7.77 6.42 18.75
N LYS A 172 7.69 6.86 20.02
CA LYS A 172 8.79 7.56 20.72
C LYS A 172 9.66 6.59 21.52
N ASN A 173 9.62 5.30 21.15
CA ASN A 173 10.31 4.25 21.89
C ASN A 173 11.78 4.12 21.45
N THR A 174 12.65 3.79 22.36
CA THR A 174 14.11 3.85 22.20
C THR A 174 14.69 2.99 21.09
N GLN A 175 14.03 1.92 20.68
CA GLN A 175 14.50 1.07 19.58
C GLN A 175 14.43 1.78 18.21
N TYR A 176 13.55 2.79 18.07
CA TYR A 176 13.41 3.61 16.87
C TYR A 176 14.07 5.01 17.03
N PHE A 177 14.67 5.31 18.18
CA PHE A 177 15.40 6.54 18.42
C PHE A 177 16.80 6.48 17.79
N LEU A 178 16.81 6.36 16.49
CA LEU A 178 18.01 6.64 15.74
C LEU A 178 18.03 8.15 15.43
N GLU A 179 19.21 8.73 15.49
CA GLU A 179 19.42 10.10 15.05
C GLU A 179 18.91 10.21 13.61
N LYS A 180 17.91 11.08 13.36
CA LYS A 180 17.34 11.24 12.01
C LYS A 180 18.44 11.68 11.06
N LYS A 181 18.81 10.83 10.13
CA LYS A 181 19.79 11.10 9.09
C LYS A 181 19.08 11.67 7.84
N ILE A 182 19.78 11.98 6.79
CA ILE A 182 19.21 12.42 5.51
C ILE A 182 18.50 11.24 4.85
N THR A 183 17.21 11.34 4.56
CA THR A 183 16.40 10.28 3.89
C THR A 183 16.59 10.34 2.38
N ALA A 184 16.18 9.28 1.67
CA ALA A 184 16.07 9.33 0.21
C ALA A 184 15.14 10.48 -0.23
N TYR A 185 14.07 10.74 0.54
CA TYR A 185 13.19 11.88 0.31
C TYR A 185 13.92 13.23 0.46
N ASP A 186 14.68 13.46 1.56
CA ASP A 186 15.44 14.69 1.77
C ASP A 186 16.48 14.89 0.66
N PHE A 187 17.09 13.80 0.17
CA PHE A 187 18.02 13.82 -0.92
C PHE A 187 17.34 14.25 -2.24
N TYR A 188 16.32 13.52 -2.67
CA TYR A 188 15.70 13.75 -3.97
C TYR A 188 14.99 15.10 -4.08
N ARG A 189 14.26 15.54 -3.05
CA ARG A 189 13.59 16.86 -3.07
C ARG A 189 14.57 18.04 -3.30
N THR A 190 15.81 17.88 -2.82
CA THR A 190 16.87 18.90 -3.03
C THR A 190 17.53 18.69 -4.38
N ARG A 191 17.92 17.46 -4.67
CA ARG A 191 18.72 17.12 -5.84
C ARG A 191 17.98 17.30 -7.16
N PHE A 192 16.70 16.94 -7.22
CA PHE A 192 15.88 17.16 -8.43
C PHE A 192 15.74 18.63 -8.77
N LYS A 193 15.56 19.46 -7.76
CA LYS A 193 15.52 20.92 -7.95
C LYS A 193 16.85 21.47 -8.48
N GLU A 194 17.99 20.99 -7.98
CA GLU A 194 19.31 21.39 -8.44
C GLU A 194 19.59 20.95 -9.88
N LEU A 195 19.19 19.75 -10.24
CA LEU A 195 19.42 19.15 -11.56
C LEU A 195 18.41 19.65 -12.62
N GLY A 196 17.23 20.14 -12.21
CA GLY A 196 16.14 20.44 -13.13
C GLY A 196 15.34 19.22 -13.58
N VAL A 197 15.32 18.14 -12.76
CA VAL A 197 14.41 17.03 -12.97
C VAL A 197 12.99 17.47 -12.66
N ASN A 198 12.07 17.26 -13.58
CA ASN A 198 10.65 17.54 -13.36
C ASN A 198 10.12 16.74 -12.18
N HIS A 199 9.66 17.41 -11.16
CA HIS A 199 9.11 16.75 -9.96
C HIS A 199 8.09 17.60 -9.25
N ILE A 200 7.20 16.95 -8.52
CA ILE A 200 6.25 17.57 -7.61
C ILE A 200 6.36 16.93 -6.23
N ASP A 201 6.48 17.76 -5.20
CA ASP A 201 6.61 17.34 -3.81
C ASP A 201 5.27 17.41 -3.08
N LEU A 202 4.49 16.34 -3.18
CA LEU A 202 3.23 16.19 -2.45
C LEU A 202 3.47 15.89 -0.96
N GLY A 203 4.64 15.35 -0.59
CA GLY A 203 5.01 15.15 0.80
C GLY A 203 5.09 16.45 1.57
N GLU A 204 5.85 17.42 1.08
CA GLU A 204 5.94 18.76 1.66
C GLU A 204 4.59 19.48 1.69
N TRP A 205 3.85 19.40 0.59
CA TRP A 205 2.54 20.03 0.49
C TRP A 205 1.55 19.47 1.52
N PHE A 206 1.53 18.15 1.76
CA PHE A 206 0.67 17.51 2.77
C PHE A 206 1.07 17.90 4.20
N VAL A 207 2.36 18.03 4.49
CA VAL A 207 2.83 18.54 5.79
C VAL A 207 2.31 19.95 6.05
N GLN A 208 2.34 20.82 5.04
CA GLN A 208 1.82 22.19 5.15
C GLN A 208 0.29 22.23 5.25
N MET A 209 -0.40 21.32 4.55
CA MET A 209 -1.86 21.29 4.47
C MET A 209 -2.51 20.69 5.73
N LYS A 210 -1.86 19.75 6.42
CA LYS A 210 -2.47 18.96 7.51
C LYS A 210 -3.11 19.78 8.62
N ASP A 211 -2.55 20.95 8.93
CA ASP A 211 -3.06 21.83 9.98
C ASP A 211 -4.12 22.84 9.48
N THR A 212 -4.35 22.88 8.18
CA THR A 212 -5.33 23.77 7.53
C THR A 212 -6.63 23.09 7.16
N VAL A 213 -6.64 21.75 7.09
CA VAL A 213 -7.82 20.95 6.77
C VAL A 213 -8.50 20.42 8.03
N SER A 214 -9.83 20.33 8.01
CA SER A 214 -10.63 19.86 9.16
C SER A 214 -10.80 18.35 9.24
N TYR A 215 -10.13 17.58 8.39
CA TYR A 215 -10.23 16.13 8.27
C TYR A 215 -8.85 15.48 8.15
N PRO A 216 -8.71 14.20 8.57
CA PRO A 216 -7.44 13.52 8.52
C PRO A 216 -7.02 13.22 7.07
N LEU A 217 -5.78 13.56 6.71
CA LEU A 217 -5.16 13.20 5.43
C LEU A 217 -4.74 11.73 5.40
N PHE A 218 -4.42 11.17 6.57
CA PHE A 218 -4.13 9.76 6.77
C PHE A 218 -5.05 9.15 7.81
N PRO A 219 -5.52 7.91 7.61
CA PRO A 219 -6.27 7.18 8.62
C PRO A 219 -5.38 6.80 9.80
N GLN A 220 -5.98 6.75 10.99
CA GLN A 220 -5.26 6.39 12.22
C GLN A 220 -4.68 4.97 12.16
N THR A 221 -5.40 4.04 11.53
CA THR A 221 -5.14 2.61 11.58
C THR A 221 -4.87 1.96 10.21
N GLY A 222 -4.70 2.77 9.17
CA GLY A 222 -4.31 2.32 7.83
C GLY A 222 -2.94 2.88 7.42
N THR A 223 -2.32 2.26 6.42
CA THR A 223 -1.03 2.66 5.86
C THR A 223 -1.17 3.82 4.89
N HIS A 224 -2.14 3.73 3.99
CA HIS A 224 -2.26 4.65 2.86
C HIS A 224 -2.99 5.94 3.25
N TRP A 225 -2.81 6.96 2.46
CA TRP A 225 -3.57 8.21 2.55
C TRP A 225 -5.08 7.99 2.41
N SER A 226 -5.89 8.92 2.93
CA SER A 226 -7.34 8.83 2.85
C SER A 226 -7.84 9.05 1.40
N ASN A 227 -9.06 8.60 1.12
CA ASN A 227 -9.73 8.86 -0.15
C ASN A 227 -9.73 10.36 -0.50
N LEU A 228 -10.11 11.21 0.45
CA LEU A 228 -10.15 12.66 0.24
C LEU A 228 -8.76 13.24 -0.05
N ALA A 229 -7.73 12.75 0.63
CA ALA A 229 -6.35 13.12 0.36
C ALA A 229 -5.89 12.71 -1.04
N ALA A 230 -6.28 11.51 -1.50
CA ALA A 230 -6.00 11.04 -2.86
C ALA A 230 -6.68 11.92 -3.93
N ILE A 231 -7.91 12.39 -3.69
CA ILE A 231 -8.61 13.32 -4.59
C ILE A 231 -7.84 14.65 -4.72
N PHE A 232 -7.40 15.24 -3.60
CA PHE A 232 -6.62 16.48 -3.65
C PHE A 232 -5.28 16.29 -4.34
N ALA A 233 -4.60 15.19 -4.07
CA ALA A 233 -3.35 14.86 -4.73
C ALA A 233 -3.54 14.73 -6.25
N THR A 234 -4.60 14.06 -6.68
CA THR A 234 -4.90 13.87 -8.11
C THR A 234 -5.16 15.19 -8.82
N ASP A 235 -5.97 16.09 -8.24
CA ASP A 235 -6.18 17.42 -8.81
C ASP A 235 -4.86 18.19 -8.92
N THR A 236 -4.03 18.14 -7.89
CA THR A 236 -2.72 18.80 -7.89
C THR A 236 -1.77 18.20 -8.93
N LEU A 237 -1.78 16.89 -9.15
CA LEU A 237 -1.01 16.21 -10.20
C LEU A 237 -1.48 16.65 -11.60
N ILE A 238 -2.79 16.76 -11.82
CA ILE A 238 -3.34 17.25 -13.08
C ILE A 238 -2.88 18.69 -13.35
N ARG A 239 -2.96 19.60 -12.36
CA ARG A 239 -2.45 20.98 -12.49
C ARG A 239 -0.95 21.02 -12.81
N TYR A 240 -0.17 20.11 -12.22
CA TYR A 240 1.24 19.99 -12.53
C TYR A 240 1.50 19.53 -13.98
N MET A 241 0.74 18.55 -14.45
CA MET A 241 0.82 18.09 -15.86
C MET A 241 0.42 19.19 -16.86
N GLU A 242 -0.61 19.98 -16.55
CA GLU A 242 -0.97 21.16 -17.34
C GLU A 242 0.19 22.16 -17.43
N HIS A 243 0.86 22.41 -16.31
CA HIS A 243 2.02 23.29 -16.29
C HIS A 243 3.19 22.76 -17.15
N LEU A 244 3.43 21.44 -17.13
CA LEU A 244 4.50 20.83 -17.92
C LEU A 244 4.24 20.87 -19.42
N SER A 245 2.98 20.74 -19.84
CA SER A 245 2.59 20.61 -21.25
C SER A 245 2.04 21.89 -21.86
N ASP A 246 1.86 22.95 -21.06
CA ASP A 246 1.16 24.19 -21.45
C ASP A 246 -0.21 23.90 -22.08
N SER A 247 -0.93 22.92 -21.53
CA SER A 247 -2.21 22.43 -22.05
C SER A 247 -3.30 22.51 -20.98
N ASN A 248 -4.55 22.52 -21.38
CA ASN A 248 -5.70 22.53 -20.48
C ASN A 248 -6.29 21.12 -20.38
N MET A 249 -6.33 20.55 -19.18
CA MET A 249 -6.89 19.25 -18.88
C MET A 249 -8.24 19.37 -18.17
N VAL A 250 -8.90 18.24 -17.97
CA VAL A 250 -10.15 18.16 -17.22
C VAL A 250 -9.94 18.48 -15.75
N ASN A 251 -10.86 19.26 -15.15
CA ASN A 251 -10.84 19.56 -13.71
C ASN A 251 -11.52 18.45 -12.92
N ILE A 252 -10.92 18.07 -11.78
CA ILE A 252 -11.59 17.25 -10.78
C ILE A 252 -12.37 18.14 -9.82
N VAL A 253 -13.63 17.78 -9.60
CA VAL A 253 -14.53 18.47 -8.65
C VAL A 253 -14.84 17.53 -7.50
N THR A 254 -14.46 17.94 -6.29
CA THR A 254 -14.83 17.24 -5.07
C THR A 254 -16.28 17.57 -4.71
N SER A 255 -17.09 16.56 -4.50
CA SER A 255 -18.46 16.68 -4.03
C SER A 255 -18.69 15.83 -2.78
N ASP A 256 -19.81 16.05 -2.08
CA ASP A 256 -20.34 15.22 -1.00
C ASP A 256 -19.31 14.63 -0.04
N ILE A 257 -18.74 15.50 0.81
CA ILE A 257 -17.84 15.03 1.88
C ILE A 257 -18.68 14.44 3.00
N PHE A 258 -18.44 13.18 3.34
CA PHE A 258 -19.17 12.46 4.38
C PHE A 258 -18.27 11.56 5.21
N GLN A 259 -18.75 11.17 6.38
CA GLN A 259 -18.00 10.35 7.32
C GLN A 259 -18.25 8.87 7.10
N ARG A 260 -17.23 8.12 6.72
CA ARG A 260 -17.27 6.67 6.55
C ARG A 260 -15.85 6.10 6.63
N THR A 261 -15.71 4.88 7.15
CA THR A 261 -14.46 4.11 7.10
C THR A 261 -14.52 3.12 5.94
N LEU A 262 -13.53 3.15 5.08
CA LEU A 262 -13.31 2.14 4.04
C LEU A 262 -12.38 1.03 4.55
N LYS A 263 -12.39 -0.13 3.89
CA LYS A 263 -11.46 -1.22 4.24
C LYS A 263 -9.99 -0.79 4.16
N PRO A 264 -9.53 -0.05 3.14
CA PRO A 264 -8.14 0.42 3.07
C PRO A 264 -7.73 1.38 4.20
N ASP A 265 -8.70 2.08 4.80
CA ASP A 265 -8.43 3.02 5.91
C ASP A 265 -8.11 2.32 7.24
N ALA A 266 -8.25 1.00 7.30
CA ALA A 266 -8.00 0.18 8.48
C ALA A 266 -7.27 -1.12 8.11
N ASP A 267 -6.46 -1.09 7.07
CA ASP A 267 -5.76 -2.28 6.56
C ASP A 267 -4.81 -2.86 7.62
N LEU A 268 -4.06 -2.03 8.34
CA LEU A 268 -3.18 -2.48 9.42
C LEU A 268 -3.98 -2.98 10.65
N GLU A 269 -5.04 -2.27 11.04
CA GLU A 269 -5.90 -2.72 12.14
C GLU A 269 -6.56 -4.06 11.82
N SER A 270 -6.93 -4.27 10.56
CA SER A 270 -7.60 -5.49 10.13
C SER A 270 -6.76 -6.75 10.38
N LEU A 271 -5.43 -6.63 10.36
CA LEU A 271 -4.50 -7.72 10.69
C LEU A 271 -4.65 -8.20 12.15
N MET A 272 -5.11 -7.33 13.05
CA MET A 272 -5.35 -7.68 14.44
C MET A 272 -6.58 -8.59 14.62
N ASN A 273 -7.43 -8.70 13.62
CA ASN A 273 -8.63 -9.52 13.65
C ASN A 273 -9.49 -9.28 14.90
N LEU A 274 -9.80 -8.02 15.20
CA LEU A 274 -10.64 -7.63 16.31
C LEU A 274 -12.14 -7.74 15.96
N ILE A 275 -13.00 -7.81 16.99
CA ILE A 275 -14.47 -7.73 16.85
C ILE A 275 -14.90 -6.28 16.68
N TRP A 276 -14.33 -5.37 17.48
CA TRP A 276 -14.62 -3.94 17.46
C TRP A 276 -13.38 -3.14 17.07
N PRO A 277 -13.53 -2.17 16.18
CA PRO A 277 -12.41 -1.34 15.76
C PRO A 277 -11.84 -0.51 16.91
N ILE A 278 -10.56 -0.25 16.85
CA ILE A 278 -9.84 0.61 17.80
C ILE A 278 -9.77 2.06 17.34
N GLN A 279 -10.02 2.32 16.07
CA GLN A 279 -10.00 3.65 15.49
C GLN A 279 -11.02 4.56 16.16
N LYS A 280 -10.55 5.72 16.64
CA LYS A 280 -11.39 6.72 17.30
C LYS A 280 -11.59 7.98 16.46
N ARG A 281 -10.71 8.21 15.47
CA ARG A 281 -10.82 9.36 14.57
C ARG A 281 -11.64 8.95 13.35
N PRO A 282 -12.67 9.70 13.02
CA PRO A 282 -13.47 9.40 11.84
C PRO A 282 -12.65 9.65 10.57
N ASN A 283 -12.76 8.75 9.62
CA ASN A 283 -12.29 9.01 8.26
C ASN A 283 -13.36 9.75 7.47
N MET A 284 -12.91 10.64 6.61
CA MET A 284 -13.76 11.39 5.72
C MET A 284 -13.58 10.83 4.32
N LEU A 285 -14.70 10.56 3.67
CA LEU A 285 -14.77 10.24 2.25
C LEU A 285 -15.35 11.42 1.51
N ALA A 286 -14.93 11.54 0.27
CA ALA A 286 -15.59 12.40 -0.69
C ALA A 286 -15.84 11.63 -1.97
N THR A 287 -16.83 12.03 -2.70
CA THR A 287 -16.97 11.67 -4.10
C THR A 287 -16.27 12.71 -4.94
N ALA A 288 -15.61 12.25 -6.01
CA ALA A 288 -15.00 13.12 -6.99
C ALA A 288 -15.68 12.89 -8.34
N THR A 289 -15.96 13.99 -9.01
CA THR A 289 -16.43 14.01 -10.38
C THR A 289 -15.45 14.88 -11.19
N TYR A 290 -15.64 14.97 -12.46
CA TYR A 290 -14.89 15.88 -13.33
C TYR A 290 -15.85 16.79 -14.08
N ASP A 291 -15.37 18.02 -14.36
CA ASP A 291 -16.10 18.92 -15.24
C ASP A 291 -15.98 18.39 -16.67
N PHE A 292 -17.14 18.10 -17.26
CA PHE A 292 -17.18 17.59 -18.61
C PHE A 292 -16.96 18.74 -19.62
N ASP A 293 -15.69 18.99 -19.93
CA ASP A 293 -15.30 19.85 -21.05
C ASP A 293 -14.83 18.96 -22.21
N THR A 294 -15.64 18.88 -23.25
CA THR A 294 -15.34 18.09 -24.47
C THR A 294 -14.12 18.59 -25.21
N THR A 295 -13.64 19.79 -24.91
CA THR A 295 -12.46 20.41 -25.52
C THR A 295 -11.19 20.23 -24.71
N ALA A 296 -11.29 19.78 -23.46
CA ALA A 296 -10.16 19.53 -22.62
C ALA A 296 -9.35 18.32 -23.13
N TRP A 297 -8.03 18.47 -23.07
CA TRP A 297 -7.15 17.39 -23.46
C TRP A 297 -7.16 16.24 -22.45
N ARG A 298 -7.17 15.03 -22.95
CA ARG A 298 -7.11 13.80 -22.18
C ARG A 298 -5.85 13.03 -22.57
N PRO A 299 -4.73 13.23 -21.86
CA PRO A 299 -3.48 12.60 -22.22
C PRO A 299 -3.45 11.11 -21.85
N ARG A 300 -2.49 10.39 -22.43
CA ARG A 300 -2.07 9.07 -21.99
C ARG A 300 -1.02 9.21 -20.89
N LEU A 301 -1.30 8.70 -19.69
CA LEU A 301 -0.41 8.72 -18.52
C LEU A 301 0.04 7.32 -18.16
N ILE A 302 1.33 7.02 -18.26
CA ILE A 302 1.92 5.81 -17.65
C ILE A 302 2.39 6.17 -16.24
N THR A 303 1.98 5.38 -15.25
CA THR A 303 2.48 5.51 -13.88
C THR A 303 3.32 4.31 -13.49
N VAL A 304 4.56 4.55 -13.08
CA VAL A 304 5.43 3.55 -12.41
C VAL A 304 5.46 3.91 -10.94
N GLY A 305 5.03 3.01 -10.05
CA GLY A 305 4.90 3.42 -8.67
C GLY A 305 4.67 2.32 -7.65
N ASP A 306 4.53 2.75 -6.40
CA ASP A 306 4.23 1.89 -5.26
C ASP A 306 2.72 1.82 -4.96
N SER A 307 2.35 1.11 -3.89
CA SER A 307 0.95 0.86 -3.53
C SER A 307 0.10 2.11 -3.24
N PHE A 308 0.70 3.27 -3.02
CA PHE A 308 -0.05 4.51 -2.77
C PHE A 308 -0.87 4.96 -3.98
N TYR A 309 -0.43 4.65 -5.18
CA TYR A 309 -1.17 4.99 -6.40
C TYR A 309 -2.51 4.25 -6.53
N TRP A 310 -2.69 3.09 -5.85
CA TRP A 310 -3.97 2.39 -5.84
C TRP A 310 -5.12 3.25 -5.30
N ASN A 311 -4.87 4.14 -4.33
CA ASN A 311 -5.92 5.03 -3.82
C ASN A 311 -6.36 6.04 -4.88
N ILE A 312 -5.44 6.49 -5.74
CA ILE A 312 -5.78 7.34 -6.89
C ILE A 312 -6.67 6.56 -7.87
N LEU A 313 -6.26 5.37 -8.28
CA LEU A 313 -7.03 4.54 -9.22
C LEU A 313 -8.42 4.17 -8.69
N ASN A 314 -8.55 3.89 -7.39
CA ASN A 314 -9.79 3.40 -6.80
C ASN A 314 -10.76 4.51 -6.36
N PHE A 315 -10.27 5.72 -6.11
CA PHE A 315 -11.08 6.75 -5.45
C PHE A 315 -11.21 8.04 -6.25
N THR A 316 -10.59 8.13 -7.42
CA THR A 316 -10.65 9.33 -8.25
C THR A 316 -11.08 8.97 -9.68
N PRO A 317 -11.64 9.92 -10.43
CA PRO A 317 -12.15 9.65 -11.77
C PRO A 317 -11.04 9.66 -12.85
N VAL A 318 -9.86 9.12 -12.56
CA VAL A 318 -8.72 9.13 -13.51
C VAL A 318 -9.04 8.41 -14.82
N TRP A 319 -9.86 7.36 -14.75
CA TRP A 319 -10.32 6.61 -15.93
C TRP A 319 -11.13 7.47 -16.92
N ASP A 320 -11.76 8.53 -16.44
CA ASP A 320 -12.52 9.47 -17.24
C ASP A 320 -11.71 10.71 -17.64
N VAL A 321 -10.70 11.07 -16.84
CA VAL A 321 -9.86 12.26 -17.04
C VAL A 321 -8.77 12.02 -18.07
N PHE A 322 -8.21 10.83 -18.15
CA PHE A 322 -7.16 10.44 -19.07
C PHE A 322 -7.72 9.63 -20.27
N GLU A 323 -7.01 9.61 -21.38
CA GLU A 323 -7.29 8.69 -22.49
C GLU A 323 -6.98 7.26 -22.05
N SER A 324 -5.85 7.07 -21.37
CA SER A 324 -5.48 5.82 -20.72
C SER A 324 -4.52 6.05 -19.56
N VAL A 325 -4.56 5.15 -18.55
CA VAL A 325 -3.75 5.25 -17.31
C VAL A 325 -3.06 3.92 -16.96
N PRO A 326 -2.23 3.33 -17.84
CA PRO A 326 -1.49 2.13 -17.50
C PRO A 326 -0.70 2.31 -16.22
N TYR A 327 -0.85 1.37 -15.28
CA TYR A 327 -0.14 1.38 -14.00
C TYR A 327 0.86 0.23 -13.89
N TRP A 328 2.14 0.55 -13.81
CA TRP A 328 3.25 -0.40 -13.71
C TRP A 328 3.69 -0.51 -12.25
N TYR A 329 3.03 -1.41 -11.53
CA TYR A 329 3.23 -1.62 -10.10
C TYR A 329 4.60 -2.19 -9.82
N TYR A 330 5.44 -1.45 -9.08
CA TYR A 330 6.85 -1.76 -8.80
C TYR A 330 7.64 -2.18 -10.03
N PHE A 331 7.28 -1.71 -11.21
CA PHE A 331 7.88 -2.11 -12.48
C PHE A 331 7.99 -3.64 -12.67
N SER A 332 7.05 -4.37 -12.13
CA SER A 332 6.95 -5.83 -12.23
C SER A 332 5.70 -6.28 -12.98
N THR A 333 4.58 -5.68 -12.67
CA THR A 333 3.25 -6.00 -13.22
C THR A 333 2.61 -4.74 -13.75
N ALA A 334 2.12 -4.79 -14.99
CA ALA A 334 1.35 -3.74 -15.62
C ALA A 334 -0.15 -4.04 -15.52
N TYR A 335 -0.91 -3.04 -15.09
CA TYR A 335 -2.37 -3.01 -15.07
C TYR A 335 -2.83 -2.03 -16.12
N PHE A 336 -3.77 -2.43 -16.95
CA PHE A 336 -4.35 -1.61 -18.03
C PHE A 336 -5.81 -1.28 -17.75
N ASP A 337 -6.32 -0.32 -18.50
CA ASP A 337 -7.68 0.19 -18.42
C ASP A 337 -8.69 -0.86 -18.86
N ASP A 338 -9.01 -1.81 -18.00
CA ASP A 338 -10.22 -2.60 -18.11
C ASP A 338 -11.11 -2.36 -16.90
N ASP A 339 -12.41 -2.54 -17.05
CA ASP A 339 -13.44 -2.22 -16.05
C ASP A 339 -13.20 -2.87 -14.67
N ASP A 340 -12.21 -3.77 -14.54
CA ASP A 340 -11.97 -4.53 -13.32
C ASP A 340 -10.48 -4.59 -12.90
N LEU A 341 -9.55 -3.96 -13.60
CA LEU A 341 -8.08 -4.09 -13.40
C LEU A 341 -7.61 -5.56 -13.36
N LYS A 342 -8.32 -6.44 -14.03
CA LYS A 342 -8.07 -7.88 -14.01
C LYS A 342 -7.08 -8.35 -15.06
N VAL A 343 -6.88 -7.56 -16.11
CA VAL A 343 -5.89 -7.88 -17.13
C VAL A 343 -4.55 -7.35 -16.68
N THR A 344 -3.68 -8.27 -16.32
CA THR A 344 -2.32 -7.94 -15.91
C THR A 344 -1.32 -8.54 -16.88
N HIS A 345 -0.26 -7.79 -17.16
CA HIS A 345 0.87 -8.25 -17.94
C HIS A 345 2.15 -8.15 -17.12
N LYS A 346 3.10 -9.05 -17.37
CA LYS A 346 4.44 -8.83 -16.85
C LYS A 346 5.10 -7.72 -17.65
N ILE A 347 5.83 -6.85 -16.99
CA ILE A 347 6.59 -5.78 -17.67
C ILE A 347 7.56 -6.35 -18.71
N SER A 348 8.12 -7.55 -18.45
CA SER A 348 8.98 -8.25 -19.40
C SER A 348 8.34 -8.57 -20.76
N ASP A 349 7.01 -8.60 -20.82
CA ASP A 349 6.25 -8.97 -22.01
C ASP A 349 5.86 -7.73 -22.83
N LEU A 350 6.18 -6.52 -22.35
CA LEU A 350 5.86 -5.24 -22.98
C LEU A 350 7.07 -4.68 -23.75
N ASP A 351 6.79 -3.97 -24.84
CA ASP A 351 7.78 -3.06 -25.42
C ASP A 351 7.78 -1.74 -24.64
N VAL A 352 8.50 -1.74 -23.50
CA VAL A 352 8.60 -0.58 -22.60
C VAL A 352 8.96 0.70 -23.32
N LEU A 353 9.87 0.64 -24.32
CA LEU A 353 10.26 1.84 -25.07
C LEU A 353 9.11 2.38 -25.92
N GLN A 354 8.41 1.50 -26.65
CA GLN A 354 7.30 1.93 -27.49
C GLN A 354 6.17 2.48 -26.63
N GLU A 355 5.80 1.80 -25.53
CA GLU A 355 4.78 2.28 -24.59
C GLU A 355 5.09 3.68 -24.07
N VAL A 356 6.37 3.94 -23.70
CA VAL A 356 6.81 5.22 -23.14
C VAL A 356 6.79 6.33 -24.22
N ILE A 357 7.27 6.09 -25.42
CA ILE A 357 7.29 7.13 -26.47
C ILE A 357 5.91 7.44 -27.06
N ASP A 358 4.94 6.54 -26.88
CA ASP A 358 3.55 6.73 -27.27
C ASP A 358 2.71 7.40 -26.14
N ALA A 359 3.30 7.61 -24.96
CA ALA A 359 2.64 8.28 -23.85
C ALA A 359 2.93 9.79 -23.87
N ASP A 360 1.96 10.59 -23.41
CA ASP A 360 2.15 12.03 -23.19
C ASP A 360 2.91 12.29 -21.88
N PHE A 361 2.62 11.48 -20.85
CA PHE A 361 3.27 11.58 -19.56
C PHE A 361 3.74 10.22 -19.05
N VAL A 362 4.89 10.24 -18.41
CA VAL A 362 5.40 9.14 -17.57
C VAL A 362 5.65 9.68 -16.17
N MET A 363 4.91 9.17 -15.20
CA MET A 363 5.02 9.57 -13.80
C MET A 363 5.68 8.46 -12.98
N LEU A 364 6.72 8.81 -12.23
CA LEU A 364 7.26 7.97 -11.17
C LEU A 364 6.60 8.36 -9.85
N ALA A 365 5.73 7.53 -9.30
CA ALA A 365 4.88 7.85 -8.15
C ALA A 365 5.24 6.97 -6.96
N TYR A 366 6.07 7.47 -6.05
CA TYR A 366 6.57 6.75 -4.89
C TYR A 366 6.34 7.51 -3.59
N SER A 367 5.88 6.80 -2.56
CA SER A 367 5.78 7.35 -1.20
C SER A 367 7.16 7.69 -0.64
N THR A 368 7.21 8.68 0.24
CA THR A 368 8.47 9.17 0.81
C THR A 368 9.34 8.09 1.45
N VAL A 369 8.72 7.03 1.96
CA VAL A 369 9.42 5.90 2.56
C VAL A 369 9.86 4.82 1.55
N ALA A 370 9.37 4.85 0.32
CA ALA A 370 9.75 3.89 -0.74
C ALA A 370 10.78 4.45 -1.74
N LEU A 371 11.17 5.71 -1.60
CA LEU A 371 12.06 6.41 -2.55
C LEU A 371 13.46 5.79 -2.69
N TYR A 372 13.93 5.06 -1.69
CA TYR A 372 15.22 4.34 -1.79
C TYR A 372 15.21 3.24 -2.87
N LYS A 373 14.03 2.81 -3.31
CA LYS A 373 13.79 1.86 -4.42
C LYS A 373 13.15 2.54 -5.63
N MET A 374 13.24 3.86 -5.72
CA MET A 374 12.60 4.58 -6.82
C MET A 374 12.92 3.94 -8.17
N SER A 375 11.95 3.97 -9.07
CA SER A 375 11.93 3.33 -10.38
C SER A 375 11.94 1.80 -10.43
N ASN A 376 12.42 1.10 -9.39
CA ASN A 376 12.50 -0.38 -9.37
C ASN A 376 13.15 -0.99 -10.64
N GLY A 377 14.15 -0.32 -11.21
CA GLY A 377 14.84 -0.74 -12.43
C GLY A 377 14.24 -0.20 -13.74
N PHE A 378 13.14 0.56 -13.67
CA PHE A 378 12.54 1.19 -14.85
C PHE A 378 13.51 2.15 -15.56
N SER A 379 14.19 2.99 -14.79
CA SER A 379 15.11 4.00 -15.33
C SER A 379 16.30 3.34 -16.06
N GLU A 380 16.88 2.28 -15.50
CA GLU A 380 17.94 1.51 -16.16
C GLU A 380 17.46 0.87 -17.46
N ALA A 381 16.30 0.21 -17.40
CA ALA A 381 15.75 -0.50 -18.54
C ALA A 381 15.40 0.46 -19.70
N LEU A 382 14.79 1.61 -19.37
CA LEU A 382 14.40 2.60 -20.36
C LEU A 382 15.60 3.31 -20.97
N LEU A 383 16.56 3.77 -20.16
CA LEU A 383 17.75 4.46 -20.64
C LEU A 383 18.53 3.59 -21.62
N GLY A 384 18.77 2.31 -21.28
CA GLY A 384 19.46 1.39 -22.17
C GLY A 384 18.79 1.22 -23.52
N LYS A 385 17.44 1.20 -23.57
CA LYS A 385 16.68 1.12 -24.83
C LYS A 385 16.72 2.43 -25.62
N LEU A 386 16.64 3.59 -24.95
CA LEU A 386 16.75 4.89 -25.60
C LEU A 386 18.13 5.09 -26.25
N GLU A 387 19.19 4.75 -25.55
CA GLU A 387 20.57 4.83 -26.08
C GLU A 387 20.78 3.89 -27.28
N GLN A 388 20.25 2.69 -27.25
CA GLN A 388 20.29 1.77 -28.39
C GLN A 388 19.55 2.34 -29.60
N LYS A 389 18.40 2.98 -29.40
CA LYS A 389 17.62 3.59 -30.48
C LYS A 389 18.33 4.79 -31.12
N LEU A 390 19.13 5.54 -30.36
CA LEU A 390 19.90 6.68 -30.87
C LEU A 390 21.14 6.24 -31.68
N ASN A 391 21.68 5.06 -31.39
CA ASN A 391 22.87 4.51 -32.03
C ASN A 391 22.56 3.69 -33.30
N ASN A 392 21.28 3.44 -33.60
CA ASN A 392 20.80 2.75 -34.80
C ASN A 392 20.16 3.72 -35.81
#